data_eaab3daeafaa7e175a1003d1d28b97e6
#
_entry.id   eaab3daeafaa7e175a1003d1d28b97e6
#
_cell.length_a   1.000
_cell.length_b   1.000
_cell.length_c   1.000
_cell.angle_alpha   90.00
_cell.angle_beta   90.00
_cell.angle_gamma   90.00
#
_symmetry.space_group_name_H-M   'P 1'
#
loop_
_entity.id
_entity.type
_entity.pdbx_description
1 polymer ?
#
loop_
_entity_poly.entity_id
_entity_poly.type
_entity_poly.pdbx_seq_one_letter_code
_entity_poly.pdbx_strand_id
1 'polypeptide(L)'
;MVNDYLNNKSCNYSSITEVVDILNNSGIPYLILRNFENLLNDNIYISGHEDIDILCENSEDIAQLLNAKQNKIHQRGLVKDLTHYYIYIANQKVSLDLRHYGDGYYCNKWEYDMLNNRSLYNNFYVPQATDHFYSLIYHAIVQKKIFTEEYRIRLSQMAKKENIMLNDYNEACFIQLLESFMIQKGYNYTFCQDFYIPLQFHKVSKSLIKPDRKLKFRHLIFKFKVYIIESLVKIKHSLVKQN
;
A
#
# COMPACT_ATOMS: atom_id res chain seq x y z
N MET A 1 10.32 -32.98 -6.78
CA MET A 1 11.27 -32.19 -7.62
C MET A 1 10.93 -30.71 -7.76
N VAL A 2 9.88 -30.18 -7.14
CA VAL A 2 9.57 -28.73 -7.14
C VAL A 2 10.17 -28.00 -5.91
N ASN A 3 10.46 -28.73 -4.81
CA ASN A 3 10.94 -28.15 -3.56
C ASN A 3 12.44 -27.83 -3.49
N ASP A 4 13.26 -28.36 -4.38
CA ASP A 4 14.72 -28.15 -4.29
C ASP A 4 15.23 -26.89 -5.02
N TYR A 5 14.40 -26.29 -5.88
CA TYR A 5 14.73 -25.05 -6.58
C TYR A 5 14.55 -23.78 -5.71
N LEU A 6 13.82 -23.85 -4.61
CA LEU A 6 13.48 -22.67 -3.78
C LEU A 6 14.57 -22.32 -2.75
N ASN A 7 15.49 -23.25 -2.44
CA ASN A 7 16.43 -23.07 -1.32
C ASN A 7 17.70 -22.28 -1.63
N ASN A 8 17.95 -21.86 -2.89
CA ASN A 8 19.16 -21.10 -3.26
C ASN A 8 18.92 -19.85 -4.10
N LYS A 9 17.67 -19.40 -4.25
CA LYS A 9 17.38 -18.17 -5.00
C LYS A 9 17.80 -16.96 -4.17
N SER A 10 18.73 -16.16 -4.68
CA SER A 10 19.04 -14.87 -4.07
C SER A 10 17.80 -13.96 -4.21
N CYS A 11 17.58 -13.03 -3.26
CA CYS A 11 16.56 -11.99 -3.42
C CYS A 11 17.01 -10.86 -4.37
N ASN A 12 17.96 -11.14 -5.26
CA ASN A 12 18.53 -10.20 -6.22
C ASN A 12 18.17 -10.63 -7.64
N TYR A 13 17.49 -9.74 -8.35
CA TYR A 13 16.97 -9.92 -9.69
C TYR A 13 17.71 -9.02 -10.66
N SER A 14 17.83 -9.43 -11.93
CA SER A 14 18.49 -8.64 -12.96
C SER A 14 17.69 -7.41 -13.35
N SER A 15 16.36 -7.51 -13.31
CA SER A 15 15.42 -6.45 -13.69
C SER A 15 14.07 -6.62 -12.99
N ILE A 16 13.22 -5.58 -13.04
CA ILE A 16 11.83 -5.67 -12.61
C ILE A 16 11.01 -6.63 -13.49
N THR A 17 11.36 -6.75 -14.76
CA THR A 17 10.71 -7.69 -15.68
C THR A 17 10.85 -9.13 -15.19
N GLU A 18 12.01 -9.52 -14.68
CA GLU A 18 12.22 -10.84 -14.08
C GLU A 18 11.29 -11.07 -12.89
N VAL A 19 11.10 -10.07 -12.04
CA VAL A 19 10.17 -10.13 -10.89
C VAL A 19 8.73 -10.32 -11.37
N VAL A 20 8.32 -9.55 -12.38
CA VAL A 20 6.99 -9.65 -12.99
C VAL A 20 6.74 -11.02 -13.60
N ASP A 21 7.71 -11.57 -14.30
CA ASP A 21 7.61 -12.90 -14.92
C ASP A 21 7.45 -14.00 -13.84
N ILE A 22 8.17 -13.88 -12.72
CA ILE A 22 8.01 -14.81 -11.59
C ILE A 22 6.60 -14.72 -11.00
N LEU A 23 6.09 -13.50 -10.79
CA LEU A 23 4.74 -13.29 -10.29
C LEU A 23 3.69 -13.88 -11.22
N ASN A 24 3.81 -13.64 -12.54
CA ASN A 24 2.87 -14.17 -13.55
C ASN A 24 2.87 -15.69 -13.62
N ASN A 25 4.04 -16.31 -13.49
CA ASN A 25 4.19 -17.77 -13.57
C ASN A 25 3.80 -18.49 -12.27
N SER A 26 3.58 -17.76 -11.18
CA SER A 26 3.25 -18.34 -9.88
C SER A 26 1.84 -18.90 -9.76
N GLY A 27 0.92 -18.35 -10.56
CA GLY A 27 -0.52 -18.59 -10.40
C GLY A 27 -1.15 -17.89 -9.18
N ILE A 28 -0.38 -17.16 -8.37
CA ILE A 28 -0.88 -16.40 -7.22
C ILE A 28 -1.57 -15.13 -7.71
N PRO A 29 -2.84 -14.88 -7.36
CA PRO A 29 -3.50 -13.63 -7.70
C PRO A 29 -2.78 -12.43 -7.09
N TYR A 30 -2.41 -11.48 -7.94
CA TYR A 30 -1.78 -10.22 -7.53
C TYR A 30 -2.16 -9.07 -8.46
N LEU A 31 -1.95 -7.85 -8.01
CA LEU A 31 -1.92 -6.65 -8.85
C LEU A 31 -0.99 -5.58 -8.23
N ILE A 32 -0.45 -4.72 -9.09
CA ILE A 32 0.31 -3.52 -8.68
C ILE A 32 -0.69 -2.39 -8.47
N LEU A 33 -0.79 -1.87 -7.24
CA LEU A 33 -1.85 -0.93 -6.86
C LEU A 33 -1.73 0.45 -7.50
N ARG A 34 -0.48 0.95 -7.65
CA ARG A 34 -0.23 2.34 -8.11
C ARG A 34 1.21 2.52 -8.59
N ASN A 35 1.51 3.65 -9.21
CA ASN A 35 2.82 4.02 -9.75
C ASN A 35 3.35 3.04 -10.82
N PHE A 36 2.44 2.33 -11.47
CA PHE A 36 2.77 1.26 -12.40
C PHE A 36 3.08 1.75 -13.82
N GLU A 37 2.83 3.01 -14.12
CA GLU A 37 3.04 3.56 -15.47
C GLU A 37 4.51 3.43 -15.91
N ASN A 38 5.42 3.55 -14.97
CA ASN A 38 6.85 3.43 -15.19
C ASN A 38 7.48 2.18 -14.54
N LEU A 39 6.67 1.21 -14.12
CA LEU A 39 7.14 0.05 -13.34
C LEU A 39 8.29 -0.70 -14.02
N LEU A 40 8.24 -0.89 -15.34
CA LEU A 40 9.26 -1.61 -16.10
C LEU A 40 10.53 -0.78 -16.41
N ASN A 41 10.60 0.45 -15.94
CA ASN A 41 11.80 1.27 -16.08
C ASN A 41 12.73 1.08 -14.87
N ASP A 42 13.71 0.20 -15.00
CA ASP A 42 14.65 -0.14 -13.91
C ASP A 42 15.39 1.09 -13.33
N ASN A 43 15.53 2.17 -14.10
CA ASN A 43 16.20 3.39 -13.65
C ASN A 43 15.48 4.10 -12.49
N ILE A 44 14.16 3.92 -12.32
CA ILE A 44 13.43 4.50 -11.20
C ILE A 44 13.87 3.90 -9.86
N TYR A 45 14.24 2.62 -9.85
CA TYR A 45 14.67 1.91 -8.64
C TYR A 45 16.09 2.26 -8.22
N ILE A 46 16.91 2.74 -9.14
CA ILE A 46 18.29 3.19 -8.87
C ILE A 46 18.30 4.44 -8.00
N SER A 47 17.27 5.30 -8.08
CA SER A 47 17.14 6.50 -7.25
C SER A 47 16.79 6.19 -5.78
N GLY A 48 16.33 4.97 -5.47
CA GLY A 48 16.00 4.52 -4.10
C GLY A 48 14.71 5.13 -3.51
N HIS A 49 13.86 5.73 -4.34
CA HIS A 49 12.67 6.46 -3.89
C HIS A 49 11.35 5.74 -4.23
N GLU A 50 11.39 4.64 -4.98
CA GLU A 50 10.17 3.98 -5.41
C GLU A 50 9.92 2.69 -4.62
N ASP A 51 8.68 2.57 -4.14
CA ASP A 51 8.13 1.36 -3.54
C ASP A 51 7.25 0.65 -4.56
N ILE A 52 7.25 -0.68 -4.56
CA ILE A 52 6.31 -1.48 -5.34
C ILE A 52 5.17 -1.89 -4.40
N ASP A 53 3.99 -1.31 -4.63
CA ASP A 53 2.78 -1.62 -3.86
C ASP A 53 2.02 -2.78 -4.52
N ILE A 54 1.99 -3.94 -3.90
CA ILE A 54 1.32 -5.13 -4.41
C ILE A 54 0.12 -5.47 -3.52
N LEU A 55 -1.06 -5.63 -4.12
CA LEU A 55 -2.19 -6.31 -3.49
C LEU A 55 -2.20 -7.76 -3.98
N CYS A 56 -2.30 -8.70 -3.06
CA CYS A 56 -2.32 -10.14 -3.35
C CYS A 56 -3.28 -10.89 -2.42
N GLU A 57 -3.49 -12.16 -2.69
CA GLU A 57 -4.31 -12.99 -1.82
C GLU A 57 -3.63 -13.23 -0.46
N ASN A 58 -2.33 -13.54 -0.48
CA ASN A 58 -1.51 -13.77 0.70
C ASN A 58 -0.10 -13.14 0.53
N SER A 59 0.25 -12.22 1.42
CA SER A 59 1.56 -11.54 1.36
C SER A 59 2.74 -12.45 1.69
N GLU A 60 2.56 -13.45 2.55
CA GLU A 60 3.64 -14.39 2.90
C GLU A 60 4.01 -15.27 1.69
N ASP A 61 3.02 -15.68 0.87
CA ASP A 61 3.28 -16.48 -0.33
C ASP A 61 4.07 -15.68 -1.37
N ILE A 62 3.72 -14.41 -1.59
CA ILE A 62 4.50 -13.52 -2.49
C ILE A 62 5.90 -13.27 -1.92
N ALA A 63 6.02 -13.04 -0.61
CA ALA A 63 7.32 -12.84 0.02
C ALA A 63 8.23 -14.07 -0.12
N GLN A 64 7.68 -15.28 0.04
CA GLN A 64 8.42 -16.53 -0.18
C GLN A 64 8.78 -16.73 -1.64
N LEU A 65 7.82 -16.52 -2.55
CA LEU A 65 8.03 -16.64 -4.00
C LEU A 65 9.20 -15.77 -4.49
N LEU A 66 9.24 -14.53 -4.00
CA LEU A 66 10.28 -13.56 -4.33
C LEU A 66 11.50 -13.64 -3.40
N ASN A 67 11.55 -14.61 -2.48
CA ASN A 67 12.59 -14.66 -1.45
C ASN A 67 12.85 -13.27 -0.80
N ALA A 68 11.78 -12.49 -0.67
CA ALA A 68 11.83 -11.13 -0.18
C ALA A 68 12.19 -11.10 1.31
N LYS A 69 13.03 -10.16 1.69
CA LYS A 69 13.46 -9.99 3.07
C LYS A 69 12.60 -8.95 3.77
N GLN A 70 12.28 -9.24 5.03
CA GLN A 70 11.48 -8.33 5.84
C GLN A 70 12.24 -7.03 6.13
N ASN A 71 11.59 -5.90 5.97
CA ASN A 71 12.18 -4.59 6.24
C ASN A 71 12.14 -4.29 7.75
N LYS A 72 13.27 -4.48 8.43
CA LYS A 72 13.39 -4.31 9.89
C LYS A 72 13.19 -2.86 10.38
N ILE A 73 13.23 -1.87 9.51
CA ILE A 73 13.07 -0.45 9.88
C ILE A 73 11.68 -0.21 10.49
N HIS A 74 10.66 -0.90 10.02
CA HIS A 74 9.29 -0.82 10.53
C HIS A 74 9.05 -1.73 11.74
N GLN A 75 9.97 -2.65 12.05
CA GLN A 75 9.90 -3.53 13.21
C GLN A 75 10.47 -2.84 14.45
N ARG A 76 9.83 -1.80 14.95
CA ARG A 76 10.21 -1.23 16.27
C ARG A 76 9.90 -2.18 17.44
N GLY A 77 9.83 -3.49 17.18
CA GLY A 77 9.56 -4.54 18.19
C GLY A 77 8.13 -4.54 18.74
N LEU A 78 7.23 -3.72 18.19
CA LEU A 78 5.89 -3.52 18.75
C LEU A 78 4.83 -4.42 18.13
N VAL A 79 4.97 -4.75 16.84
CA VAL A 79 4.05 -5.58 16.08
C VAL A 79 4.83 -6.33 15.00
N LYS A 80 4.45 -7.58 14.69
CA LYS A 80 4.98 -8.32 13.54
C LYS A 80 4.52 -7.58 12.28
N ASP A 81 5.48 -7.09 11.50
CA ASP A 81 5.20 -6.45 10.21
C ASP A 81 5.10 -7.54 9.14
N LEU A 82 3.94 -7.63 8.49
CA LEU A 82 3.65 -8.60 7.43
C LEU A 82 3.51 -7.93 6.06
N THR A 83 3.82 -6.64 5.98
CA THR A 83 3.58 -5.84 4.78
C THR A 83 4.84 -5.28 4.15
N HIS A 84 5.82 -4.88 4.93
CA HIS A 84 7.01 -4.20 4.44
C HIS A 84 8.17 -5.18 4.23
N TYR A 85 8.48 -5.41 2.98
CA TYR A 85 9.58 -6.29 2.54
C TYR A 85 10.52 -5.52 1.62
N TYR A 86 11.58 -6.17 1.19
CA TYR A 86 12.46 -5.68 0.12
C TYR A 86 13.08 -6.83 -0.65
N ILE A 87 13.41 -6.54 -1.89
CA ILE A 87 14.24 -7.34 -2.78
C ILE A 87 15.39 -6.48 -3.29
N TYR A 88 16.27 -7.06 -4.09
CA TYR A 88 17.25 -6.32 -4.87
C TYR A 88 16.93 -6.45 -6.35
N ILE A 89 17.02 -5.35 -7.09
CA ILE A 89 16.94 -5.31 -8.56
C ILE A 89 18.24 -4.65 -9.04
N ALA A 90 19.01 -5.33 -9.88
CA ALA A 90 20.33 -4.88 -10.31
C ALA A 90 21.23 -4.43 -9.14
N ASN A 91 21.21 -5.18 -8.02
CA ASN A 91 21.88 -4.87 -6.75
C ASN A 91 21.35 -3.62 -6.00
N GLN A 92 20.29 -2.99 -6.46
CA GLN A 92 19.64 -1.90 -5.76
C GLN A 92 18.50 -2.43 -4.86
N LYS A 93 18.46 -1.95 -3.61
CA LYS A 93 17.40 -2.33 -2.68
C LYS A 93 16.09 -1.65 -3.08
N VAL A 94 15.07 -2.46 -3.35
CA VAL A 94 13.72 -2.01 -3.71
C VAL A 94 12.74 -2.43 -2.63
N SER A 95 11.98 -1.47 -2.11
CA SER A 95 10.93 -1.74 -1.12
C SER A 95 9.71 -2.37 -1.77
N LEU A 96 9.13 -3.37 -1.09
CA LEU A 96 7.87 -4.01 -1.45
C LEU A 96 6.86 -3.79 -0.34
N ASP A 97 5.75 -3.13 -0.66
CA ASP A 97 4.59 -3.03 0.22
C ASP A 97 3.57 -4.10 -0.20
N LEU A 98 3.61 -5.24 0.50
CA LEU A 98 2.75 -6.39 0.21
C LEU A 98 1.44 -6.27 1.00
N ARG A 99 0.39 -5.81 0.35
CA ARG A 99 -0.97 -5.81 0.89
C ARG A 99 -1.64 -7.14 0.55
N HIS A 100 -2.45 -7.65 1.45
CA HIS A 100 -3.15 -8.91 1.21
C HIS A 100 -4.62 -8.82 1.56
N TYR A 101 -5.39 -9.69 0.95
CA TYR A 101 -6.81 -9.80 1.22
C TYR A 101 -7.09 -9.95 2.73
N GLY A 102 -7.87 -9.03 3.26
CA GLY A 102 -8.26 -9.02 4.68
C GLY A 102 -7.31 -8.29 5.62
N ASP A 103 -6.26 -7.60 5.13
CA ASP A 103 -5.39 -6.77 5.98
C ASP A 103 -6.05 -5.43 6.37
N GLY A 104 -7.18 -5.10 5.74
CA GLY A 104 -7.95 -3.90 5.98
C GLY A 104 -7.33 -2.64 5.38
N TYR A 105 -6.42 -2.79 4.41
CA TYR A 105 -5.90 -1.66 3.64
C TYR A 105 -7.03 -0.96 2.88
N TYR A 106 -7.89 -1.75 2.26
CA TYR A 106 -9.25 -1.42 1.86
C TYR A 106 -10.23 -2.34 2.58
N CYS A 107 -11.54 -2.27 2.32
CA CYS A 107 -12.43 -3.30 2.84
C CYS A 107 -12.30 -4.60 2.04
N ASN A 108 -12.50 -5.73 2.71
CA ASN A 108 -12.33 -7.06 2.11
C ASN A 108 -13.05 -7.21 0.76
N LYS A 109 -14.28 -6.68 0.66
CA LYS A 109 -15.02 -6.75 -0.59
C LYS A 109 -14.32 -6.00 -1.71
N TRP A 110 -13.73 -4.83 -1.44
CA TRP A 110 -13.02 -4.05 -2.46
C TRP A 110 -11.70 -4.70 -2.87
N GLU A 111 -10.95 -5.23 -1.90
CA GLU A 111 -9.73 -6.00 -2.17
C GLU A 111 -10.02 -7.22 -3.05
N TYR A 112 -11.09 -7.98 -2.71
CA TYR A 112 -11.55 -9.11 -3.50
C TYR A 112 -11.98 -8.70 -4.92
N ASP A 113 -12.78 -7.65 -5.05
CA ASP A 113 -13.26 -7.16 -6.34
C ASP A 113 -12.09 -6.69 -7.22
N MET A 114 -11.09 -5.98 -6.65
CA MET A 114 -9.89 -5.56 -7.38
C MET A 114 -9.06 -6.76 -7.87
N LEU A 115 -8.83 -7.77 -7.02
CA LEU A 115 -8.06 -8.96 -7.39
C LEU A 115 -8.75 -9.75 -8.51
N ASN A 116 -10.08 -9.90 -8.46
CA ASN A 116 -10.82 -10.67 -9.46
C ASN A 116 -11.01 -9.94 -10.78
N ASN A 117 -11.17 -8.60 -10.73
CA ASN A 117 -11.44 -7.78 -11.91
C ASN A 117 -10.18 -7.07 -12.42
N ARG A 118 -8.98 -7.49 -11.99
CA ARG A 118 -7.72 -6.87 -12.40
C ARG A 118 -7.52 -6.88 -13.90
N SER A 119 -6.86 -5.88 -14.43
CA SER A 119 -6.56 -5.72 -15.86
C SER A 119 -5.09 -6.00 -16.14
N LEU A 120 -4.79 -6.56 -17.29
CA LEU A 120 -3.42 -6.72 -17.77
C LEU A 120 -2.92 -5.37 -18.35
N TYR A 121 -1.74 -4.94 -17.89
CA TYR A 121 -1.05 -3.74 -18.36
C TYR A 121 0.45 -4.04 -18.52
N ASN A 122 0.99 -3.89 -19.72
CA ASN A 122 2.41 -4.15 -20.02
C ASN A 122 2.94 -5.46 -19.39
N ASN A 123 2.19 -6.56 -19.52
CA ASN A 123 2.53 -7.90 -19.02
C ASN A 123 2.43 -8.07 -17.49
N PHE A 124 1.83 -7.16 -16.73
CA PHE A 124 1.54 -7.34 -15.31
C PHE A 124 0.12 -6.87 -14.97
N TYR A 125 -0.40 -7.27 -13.81
CA TYR A 125 -1.76 -6.96 -13.41
C TYR A 125 -1.84 -5.66 -12.62
N VAL A 126 -2.88 -4.85 -12.91
CA VAL A 126 -3.21 -3.58 -12.26
C VAL A 126 -4.71 -3.51 -11.95
N PRO A 127 -5.17 -2.61 -11.06
CA PRO A 127 -6.59 -2.35 -10.90
C PRO A 127 -7.22 -1.88 -12.22
N GLN A 128 -8.50 -2.15 -12.43
CA GLN A 128 -9.25 -1.45 -13.48
C GLN A 128 -9.20 0.07 -13.27
N ALA A 129 -9.37 0.85 -14.36
CA ALA A 129 -9.24 2.31 -14.31
C ALA A 129 -10.09 2.95 -13.20
N THR A 130 -11.35 2.49 -13.05
CA THR A 130 -12.25 2.95 -11.99
C THR A 130 -11.70 2.64 -10.60
N ASP A 131 -11.28 1.40 -10.34
CA ASP A 131 -10.71 1.01 -9.04
C ASP A 131 -9.40 1.75 -8.76
N HIS A 132 -8.54 1.95 -9.78
CA HIS A 132 -7.32 2.72 -9.66
C HIS A 132 -7.60 4.16 -9.23
N PHE A 133 -8.56 4.83 -9.87
CA PHE A 133 -8.94 6.20 -9.53
C PHE A 133 -9.44 6.32 -8.07
N TYR A 134 -10.43 5.52 -7.70
CA TYR A 134 -11.01 5.60 -6.36
C TYR A 134 -10.08 5.11 -5.26
N SER A 135 -9.28 4.08 -5.51
CA SER A 135 -8.27 3.61 -4.56
C SER A 135 -7.15 4.63 -4.35
N LEU A 136 -6.80 5.41 -5.38
CA LEU A 136 -5.85 6.51 -5.24
C LEU A 136 -6.42 7.67 -4.43
N ILE A 137 -7.73 8.01 -4.59
CA ILE A 137 -8.40 8.99 -3.70
C ILE A 137 -8.35 8.51 -2.25
N TYR A 138 -8.74 7.24 -2.01
CA TYR A 138 -8.69 6.64 -0.67
C TYR A 138 -7.29 6.75 -0.06
N HIS A 139 -6.28 6.35 -0.82
CA HIS A 139 -4.89 6.43 -0.39
C HIS A 139 -4.46 7.87 -0.07
N ALA A 140 -4.70 8.80 -0.97
CA ALA A 140 -4.23 10.18 -0.85
C ALA A 140 -4.88 10.95 0.30
N ILE A 141 -6.15 10.66 0.63
CA ILE A 141 -6.92 11.43 1.60
C ILE A 141 -7.09 10.71 2.93
N VAL A 142 -7.34 9.40 2.90
CA VAL A 142 -7.64 8.62 4.10
C VAL A 142 -6.39 8.01 4.73
N GLN A 143 -5.43 7.59 3.90
CA GLN A 143 -4.22 6.88 4.35
C GLN A 143 -2.96 7.77 4.41
N LYS A 144 -3.01 9.01 3.94
CA LYS A 144 -1.93 9.99 4.09
C LYS A 144 -2.31 11.07 5.09
N LYS A 145 -1.31 11.66 5.76
CA LYS A 145 -1.54 12.75 6.73
C LYS A 145 -2.00 14.04 6.04
N ILE A 146 -1.45 14.30 4.85
CA ILE A 146 -1.66 15.52 4.08
C ILE A 146 -2.04 15.13 2.66
N PHE A 147 -3.10 15.75 2.16
CA PHE A 147 -3.48 15.71 0.75
C PHE A 147 -2.61 16.73 0.00
N THR A 148 -1.60 16.23 -0.73
CA THR A 148 -0.61 17.08 -1.39
C THR A 148 -1.12 17.61 -2.74
N GLU A 149 -0.51 18.67 -3.21
CA GLU A 149 -0.79 19.25 -4.53
C GLU A 149 -0.51 18.26 -5.66
N GLU A 150 0.50 17.42 -5.52
CA GLU A 150 0.81 16.35 -6.46
C GLU A 150 -0.36 15.36 -6.62
N TYR A 151 -0.94 14.89 -5.50
CA TYR A 151 -2.15 14.05 -5.55
C TYR A 151 -3.32 14.78 -6.19
N ARG A 152 -3.53 16.07 -5.87
CA ARG A 152 -4.60 16.88 -6.44
C ARG A 152 -4.48 16.95 -7.96
N ILE A 153 -3.29 17.23 -8.47
CA ILE A 153 -3.02 17.31 -9.91
C ILE A 153 -3.27 15.93 -10.57
N ARG A 154 -2.69 14.87 -10.04
CA ARG A 154 -2.82 13.51 -10.58
C ARG A 154 -4.29 13.08 -10.62
N LEU A 155 -5.02 13.22 -9.52
CA LEU A 155 -6.45 12.87 -9.45
C LEU A 155 -7.29 13.71 -10.39
N SER A 156 -6.99 15.00 -10.55
CA SER A 156 -7.68 15.88 -11.51
C SER A 156 -7.46 15.43 -12.96
N GLN A 157 -6.26 14.99 -13.30
CA GLN A 157 -5.96 14.45 -14.64
C GLN A 157 -6.70 13.13 -14.89
N MET A 158 -6.72 12.23 -13.89
CA MET A 158 -7.47 10.97 -13.97
C MET A 158 -8.97 11.21 -14.10
N ALA A 159 -9.54 12.11 -13.30
CA ALA A 159 -10.96 12.47 -13.39
C ALA A 159 -11.35 12.96 -14.81
N LYS A 160 -10.52 13.84 -15.38
CA LYS A 160 -10.73 14.33 -16.76
C LYS A 160 -10.67 13.19 -17.79
N LYS A 161 -9.72 12.27 -17.65
CA LYS A 161 -9.58 11.11 -18.54
C LYS A 161 -10.80 10.18 -18.48
N GLU A 162 -11.36 10.01 -17.28
CA GLU A 162 -12.57 9.19 -17.04
C GLU A 162 -13.87 9.97 -17.28
N ASN A 163 -13.82 11.21 -17.82
CA ASN A 163 -14.97 12.10 -18.05
C ASN A 163 -15.77 12.38 -16.75
N ILE A 164 -15.11 12.38 -15.62
CA ILE A 164 -15.72 12.73 -14.32
C ILE A 164 -15.65 14.24 -14.16
N MET A 165 -16.81 14.89 -14.29
CA MET A 165 -16.93 16.33 -14.13
C MET A 165 -17.06 16.71 -12.65
N LEU A 166 -16.16 17.55 -12.16
CA LEU A 166 -16.19 18.13 -10.82
C LEU A 166 -16.29 19.65 -10.92
N ASN A 167 -17.06 20.25 -10.02
CA ASN A 167 -17.13 21.71 -9.92
C ASN A 167 -15.80 22.30 -9.40
N ASP A 168 -15.09 21.53 -8.58
CA ASP A 168 -13.78 21.86 -8.04
C ASP A 168 -12.99 20.57 -7.81
N TYR A 169 -11.65 20.65 -7.91
CA TYR A 169 -10.73 19.53 -7.69
C TYR A 169 -10.07 19.60 -6.30
N ASN A 170 -10.87 19.88 -5.29
CA ASN A 170 -10.42 19.92 -3.90
C ASN A 170 -10.66 18.59 -3.14
N GLU A 171 -10.11 18.50 -1.94
CA GLU A 171 -10.20 17.31 -1.09
C GLU A 171 -11.66 16.90 -0.81
N ALA A 172 -12.55 17.86 -0.54
CA ALA A 172 -13.94 17.60 -0.20
C ALA A 172 -14.72 16.98 -1.39
N CYS A 173 -14.50 17.50 -2.61
CA CYS A 173 -15.11 16.95 -3.81
C CYS A 173 -14.63 15.52 -4.09
N PHE A 174 -13.35 15.23 -3.91
CA PHE A 174 -12.83 13.87 -4.06
C PHE A 174 -13.38 12.91 -3.00
N ILE A 175 -13.57 13.36 -1.75
CA ILE A 175 -14.23 12.54 -0.70
C ILE A 175 -15.68 12.22 -1.10
N GLN A 176 -16.44 13.20 -1.57
CA GLN A 176 -17.83 12.97 -2.01
C GLN A 176 -17.92 11.95 -3.14
N LEU A 177 -17.02 12.03 -4.13
CA LEU A 177 -16.91 11.03 -5.19
C LEU A 177 -16.61 9.64 -4.65
N LEU A 178 -15.59 9.54 -3.79
CA LEU A 178 -15.20 8.28 -3.17
C LEU A 178 -16.36 7.65 -2.40
N GLU A 179 -17.05 8.43 -1.57
CA GLU A 179 -18.15 7.93 -0.76
C GLU A 179 -19.35 7.50 -1.61
N SER A 180 -19.67 8.24 -2.67
CA SER A 180 -20.70 7.85 -3.63
C SER A 180 -20.38 6.51 -4.29
N PHE A 181 -19.13 6.33 -4.74
CA PHE A 181 -18.65 5.07 -5.29
C PHE A 181 -18.70 3.93 -4.25
N MET A 182 -18.24 4.18 -3.03
CA MET A 182 -18.25 3.18 -1.97
C MET A 182 -19.68 2.75 -1.61
N ILE A 183 -20.63 3.68 -1.53
CA ILE A 183 -22.05 3.38 -1.30
C ILE A 183 -22.60 2.50 -2.42
N GLN A 184 -22.36 2.89 -3.68
CA GLN A 184 -22.83 2.13 -4.85
C GLN A 184 -22.30 0.69 -4.87
N LYS A 185 -21.05 0.50 -4.48
CA LYS A 185 -20.38 -0.82 -4.47
C LYS A 185 -20.60 -1.60 -3.18
N GLY A 186 -21.15 -1.00 -2.14
CA GLY A 186 -21.27 -1.60 -0.81
C GLY A 186 -19.93 -1.74 -0.10
N TYR A 187 -19.00 -0.81 -0.35
CA TYR A 187 -17.71 -0.72 0.33
C TYR A 187 -17.82 0.14 1.59
N ASN A 188 -16.83 0.01 2.47
CA ASN A 188 -16.77 0.77 3.71
C ASN A 188 -15.31 1.08 4.10
N TYR A 189 -15.13 2.04 5.00
CA TYR A 189 -13.83 2.32 5.60
C TYR A 189 -13.53 1.28 6.68
N THR A 190 -12.31 0.75 6.68
CA THR A 190 -11.84 -0.29 7.60
C THR A 190 -10.58 0.15 8.33
N PHE A 191 -10.37 -0.42 9.51
CA PHE A 191 -9.09 -0.28 10.20
C PHE A 191 -8.08 -1.23 9.59
N CYS A 192 -6.93 -0.70 9.15
CA CYS A 192 -5.83 -1.48 8.60
C CYS A 192 -5.04 -2.20 9.71
N GLN A 193 -4.52 -3.38 9.41
CA GLN A 193 -3.60 -4.08 10.29
C GLN A 193 -2.21 -3.44 10.33
N ASP A 194 -1.87 -2.66 9.32
CA ASP A 194 -0.70 -1.80 9.32
C ASP A 194 -0.95 -0.55 10.17
N PHE A 195 -0.42 -0.55 11.40
CA PHE A 195 -0.63 0.53 12.36
C PHE A 195 0.16 1.80 12.05
N TYR A 196 1.06 1.78 11.06
CA TYR A 196 1.79 2.97 10.62
C TYR A 196 0.95 3.86 9.68
N ILE A 197 -0.14 3.31 9.10
CA ILE A 197 -1.05 4.09 8.26
C ILE A 197 -1.85 5.06 9.12
N PRO A 198 -1.75 6.37 8.87
CA PRO A 198 -2.47 7.39 9.61
C PRO A 198 -3.92 7.53 9.11
N LEU A 199 -4.80 6.61 9.48
CA LEU A 199 -6.20 6.65 9.03
C LEU A 199 -6.90 7.96 9.44
N GLN A 200 -7.29 8.78 8.44
CA GLN A 200 -7.91 10.11 8.62
C GLN A 200 -9.44 10.03 8.67
N PHE A 201 -9.97 9.16 9.51
CA PHE A 201 -11.42 8.93 9.60
C PHE A 201 -12.25 10.13 10.06
N HIS A 202 -11.62 11.20 10.55
CA HIS A 202 -12.31 12.45 10.85
C HIS A 202 -12.73 13.23 9.59
N LYS A 203 -12.17 12.90 8.42
CA LYS A 203 -12.46 13.53 7.13
C LYS A 203 -13.63 12.89 6.40
N VAL A 204 -14.09 11.71 6.82
CA VAL A 204 -15.04 10.87 6.09
C VAL A 204 -16.32 10.62 6.89
N SER A 205 -17.39 10.17 6.19
CA SER A 205 -18.67 9.90 6.79
C SER A 205 -18.63 8.74 7.79
N LYS A 206 -19.04 9.00 9.01
CA LYS A 206 -19.04 7.99 10.10
C LYS A 206 -19.90 6.77 9.78
N SER A 207 -20.96 6.93 9.00
CA SER A 207 -21.86 5.85 8.56
C SER A 207 -21.19 4.81 7.69
N LEU A 208 -20.11 5.19 6.98
CA LEU A 208 -19.33 4.29 6.14
C LEU A 208 -18.18 3.61 6.88
N ILE A 209 -17.90 3.98 8.13
CA ILE A 209 -16.83 3.36 8.91
C ILE A 209 -17.34 2.07 9.53
N LYS A 210 -16.77 0.93 9.10
CA LYS A 210 -17.08 -0.37 9.72
C LYS A 210 -16.45 -0.42 11.11
N PRO A 211 -17.27 -0.61 12.18
CA PRO A 211 -16.76 -0.66 13.53
C PRO A 211 -15.91 -1.92 13.74
N ASP A 212 -14.66 -1.75 14.14
CA ASP A 212 -13.79 -2.80 14.66
C ASP A 212 -13.19 -2.33 15.99
N ARG A 213 -13.88 -2.68 17.08
CA ARG A 213 -13.45 -2.25 18.44
C ARG A 213 -12.07 -2.81 18.80
N LYS A 214 -11.79 -4.06 18.42
CA LYS A 214 -10.53 -4.74 18.75
C LYS A 214 -9.36 -4.08 18.02
N LEU A 215 -9.49 -3.87 16.72
CA LEU A 215 -8.43 -3.28 15.90
C LEU A 215 -8.25 -1.79 16.23
N LYS A 216 -9.34 -1.05 16.46
CA LYS A 216 -9.28 0.34 16.96
C LYS A 216 -8.51 0.46 18.29
N PHE A 217 -8.75 -0.45 19.22
CA PHE A 217 -8.01 -0.48 20.50
C PHE A 217 -6.53 -0.79 20.31
N ARG A 218 -6.21 -1.74 19.42
CA ARG A 218 -4.81 -2.04 19.06
C ARG A 218 -4.10 -0.83 18.44
N HIS A 219 -4.76 -0.09 17.55
CA HIS A 219 -4.24 1.17 17.01
C HIS A 219 -3.96 2.20 18.10
N LEU A 220 -4.86 2.34 19.08
CA LEU A 220 -4.66 3.25 20.20
C LEU A 220 -3.43 2.87 21.04
N ILE A 221 -3.30 1.59 21.41
CA ILE A 221 -2.14 1.07 22.13
C ILE A 221 -0.86 1.32 21.35
N PHE A 222 -0.86 1.05 20.04
CA PHE A 222 0.31 1.26 19.20
C PHE A 222 0.73 2.74 19.18
N LYS A 223 -0.19 3.67 18.96
CA LYS A 223 0.08 5.11 19.00
C LYS A 223 0.66 5.55 20.33
N PHE A 224 0.14 5.04 21.45
CA PHE A 224 0.64 5.34 22.78
C PHE A 224 2.08 4.83 22.98
N LYS A 225 2.37 3.60 22.54
CA LYS A 225 3.73 3.04 22.60
C LYS A 225 4.72 3.84 21.75
N VAL A 226 4.34 4.22 20.53
CA VAL A 226 5.18 5.05 19.66
C VAL A 226 5.46 6.41 20.33
N TYR A 227 4.45 7.05 20.91
CA TYR A 227 4.60 8.31 21.61
C TYR A 227 5.61 8.20 22.78
N ILE A 228 5.54 7.15 23.59
CA ILE A 228 6.50 6.91 24.69
C ILE A 228 7.92 6.76 24.13
N ILE A 229 8.12 5.93 23.11
CA ILE A 229 9.44 5.71 22.51
C ILE A 229 10.03 7.01 21.97
N GLU A 230 9.24 7.80 21.22
CA GLU A 230 9.69 9.08 20.68
C GLU A 230 10.04 10.08 21.78
N SER A 231 9.28 10.10 22.88
CA SER A 231 9.56 10.93 24.04
C SER A 231 10.88 10.54 24.73
N LEU A 232 11.12 9.25 24.91
CA LEU A 232 12.39 8.75 25.48
C LEU A 232 13.60 9.06 24.57
N VAL A 233 13.44 8.94 23.25
CA VAL A 233 14.49 9.30 22.28
C VAL A 233 14.82 10.80 22.37
N LYS A 234 13.81 11.66 22.47
CA LYS A 234 14.02 13.13 22.63
C LYS A 234 14.76 13.44 23.92
N ILE A 235 14.40 12.83 25.05
CA ILE A 235 15.08 13.00 26.34
C ILE A 235 16.55 12.57 26.23
N LYS A 236 16.82 11.38 25.63
CA LYS A 236 18.19 10.93 25.42
C LYS A 236 19.02 11.90 24.60
N HIS A 237 18.46 12.45 23.52
CA HIS A 237 19.15 13.43 22.66
C HIS A 237 19.41 14.77 23.41
N SER A 238 18.51 15.20 24.30
CA SER A 238 18.72 16.41 25.09
C SER A 238 19.84 16.24 26.12
N LEU A 239 19.93 15.06 26.75
CA LEU A 239 20.99 14.74 27.71
C LEU A 239 22.39 14.63 27.07
N VAL A 240 22.47 14.09 25.85
CA VAL A 240 23.74 13.98 25.10
C VAL A 240 24.26 15.33 24.61
N LYS A 241 23.38 16.32 24.39
CA LYS A 241 23.79 17.67 23.96
C LYS A 241 24.26 18.57 25.12
N GLN A 242 24.07 18.17 26.39
CA GLN A 242 24.47 18.91 27.58
C GLN A 242 25.83 18.45 28.17
N ASN A 243 26.38 17.37 27.62
CA ASN A 243 27.73 16.87 27.87
C ASN A 243 28.64 17.10 26.66
#